data_d8b7f97c9288fb1a6796e5684b1fe2ce
#
_entry.id   d8b7f97c9288fb1a6796e5684b1fe2ce
#
_cell.length_a   1.000
_cell.length_b   1.000
_cell.length_c   1.000
_cell.angle_alpha   90.00
_cell.angle_beta   90.00
_cell.angle_gamma   90.00
#
_symmetry.space_group_name_H-M   'P 1'
#
loop_
_entity.id
_entity.type
_entity.pdbx_description
1 polymer ?
#
loop_
_entity_poly.entity_id
_entity_poly.type
_entity_poly.pdbx_seq_one_letter_code
_entity_poly.pdbx_strand_id
1 'polypeptide(L)'
;MKDWQVYTIPVDYSFARDKQYKQQENAENQPAYYRSTFNLNELGDTFLNMMNWSKGMVWVNGHAIGRYWEIGPQQTLYVPGCWLKKGENEIIILDMAGPSKAETEGLRQPILDVQRGNGAYAHRKMGENLDLTNETPVYQGIFKSGNGWQHVKFGKKVETRFFCLEALNAHDGKDFAAIAELEL
;
A
#
# COMPACT_ATOMS: atom_id res chain seq x y z
N MET A 1 -23.15 17.95 -0.79
CA MET A 1 -22.40 18.37 0.42
C MET A 1 -22.18 19.86 0.34
N LYS A 2 -22.42 20.60 1.44
CA LYS A 2 -22.19 22.04 1.55
C LYS A 2 -21.22 22.24 2.73
N ASP A 3 -20.54 23.38 2.74
CA ASP A 3 -19.71 23.83 3.89
C ASP A 3 -18.45 22.97 4.16
N TRP A 4 -17.63 22.80 3.12
CA TRP A 4 -16.34 22.14 3.23
C TRP A 4 -15.28 23.07 3.83
N GLN A 5 -14.52 22.55 4.79
CA GLN A 5 -13.27 23.15 5.24
C GLN A 5 -12.11 22.24 4.82
N VAL A 6 -11.16 22.82 4.11
CA VAL A 6 -9.98 22.10 3.63
C VAL A 6 -8.76 22.61 4.37
N TYR A 7 -8.03 21.70 4.97
CA TYR A 7 -6.77 21.99 5.65
C TYR A 7 -5.63 21.29 4.90
N THR A 8 -4.54 22.02 4.66
CA THR A 8 -3.29 21.43 4.19
C THR A 8 -2.46 20.99 5.38
N ILE A 9 -2.07 19.73 5.41
CA ILE A 9 -1.15 19.21 6.41
C ILE A 9 0.20 19.03 5.71
N PRO A 10 1.23 19.82 6.08
CA PRO A 10 2.55 19.63 5.51
C PRO A 10 3.11 18.28 5.97
N VAL A 11 3.39 17.39 5.01
CA VAL A 11 4.01 16.09 5.25
C VAL A 11 5.36 16.09 4.56
N ASP A 12 6.31 16.81 5.14
CA ASP A 12 7.69 16.90 4.67
C ASP A 12 8.69 16.68 5.82
N TYR A 13 9.95 16.51 5.45
CA TYR A 13 11.00 16.26 6.42
C TYR A 13 11.17 17.43 7.41
N SER A 14 11.10 18.67 6.97
CA SER A 14 11.30 19.84 7.85
C SER A 14 10.23 19.91 8.93
N PHE A 15 8.98 19.69 8.53
CA PHE A 15 7.87 19.62 9.48
C PHE A 15 8.03 18.45 10.48
N ALA A 16 8.44 17.28 10.00
CA ALA A 16 8.68 16.13 10.86
C ALA A 16 9.86 16.37 11.81
N ARG A 17 11.01 16.85 11.29
CA ARG A 17 12.22 17.13 12.07
C ARG A 17 11.98 18.11 13.23
N ASP A 18 11.21 19.16 12.99
CA ASP A 18 11.00 20.26 13.93
C ASP A 18 9.94 19.94 15.01
N LYS A 19 9.38 18.72 15.01
CA LYS A 19 8.48 18.25 16.06
C LYS A 19 9.22 18.00 17.37
N GLN A 20 8.52 18.24 18.48
CA GLN A 20 9.00 17.82 19.80
C GLN A 20 8.69 16.35 19.99
N TYR A 21 9.72 15.53 20.01
CA TYR A 21 9.60 14.11 20.27
C TYR A 21 9.66 13.84 21.78
N LYS A 22 8.78 12.98 22.26
CA LYS A 22 8.76 12.49 23.64
C LYS A 22 9.08 11.01 23.64
N GLN A 23 9.78 10.55 24.66
CA GLN A 23 9.92 9.13 24.90
C GLN A 23 8.55 8.61 25.37
N GLN A 24 7.87 7.86 24.52
CA GLN A 24 6.52 7.38 24.77
C GLN A 24 6.36 5.97 24.17
N GLU A 25 5.49 5.19 24.78
CA GLU A 25 5.02 3.94 24.20
C GLU A 25 4.24 4.19 22.89
N ASN A 26 4.07 3.15 22.09
CA ASN A 26 3.43 3.23 20.78
C ASN A 26 2.09 3.96 20.84
N ALA A 27 1.87 4.84 19.89
CA ALA A 27 0.57 5.50 19.69
C ALA A 27 -0.37 4.53 18.96
N GLU A 28 -1.20 3.81 19.70
CA GLU A 28 -2.18 2.89 19.10
C GLU A 28 -3.33 3.65 18.44
N ASN A 29 -3.69 3.23 17.23
CA ASN A 29 -4.85 3.72 16.45
C ASN A 29 -4.89 5.24 16.21
N GLN A 30 -3.73 5.89 16.16
CA GLN A 30 -3.64 7.31 15.83
C GLN A 30 -2.35 7.64 15.05
N PRO A 31 -2.38 8.67 14.20
CA PRO A 31 -1.20 9.14 13.49
C PRO A 31 -0.12 9.65 14.45
N ALA A 32 1.12 9.20 14.26
CA ALA A 32 2.25 9.68 15.03
C ALA A 32 3.55 9.69 14.22
N TYR A 33 4.45 10.59 14.59
CA TYR A 33 5.83 10.60 14.10
C TYR A 33 6.74 9.88 15.09
N TYR A 34 7.57 9.01 14.56
CA TYR A 34 8.60 8.27 15.29
C TYR A 34 9.96 8.72 14.79
N ARG A 35 10.88 9.01 15.69
CA ARG A 35 12.25 9.42 15.37
C ARG A 35 13.24 8.58 16.14
N SER A 36 14.27 8.10 15.43
CA SER A 36 15.37 7.35 16.03
C SER A 36 16.66 7.61 15.28
N THR A 37 17.77 7.18 15.89
CA THR A 37 19.08 7.13 15.24
C THR A 37 19.62 5.71 15.22
N PHE A 38 20.46 5.42 14.23
CA PHE A 38 21.16 4.15 14.10
C PHE A 38 22.59 4.38 13.59
N ASN A 39 23.52 3.48 13.95
CA ASN A 39 24.91 3.60 13.57
C ASN A 39 25.29 2.57 12.52
N LEU A 40 26.07 3.00 11.51
CA LEU A 40 26.61 2.14 10.47
C LEU A 40 28.14 2.15 10.49
N ASN A 41 28.75 0.97 10.43
CA ASN A 41 30.18 0.80 10.27
C ASN A 41 30.60 0.77 8.78
N GLU A 42 29.72 0.26 7.93
CA GLU A 42 29.90 0.12 6.49
C GLU A 42 28.72 0.74 5.74
N LEU A 43 28.99 1.23 4.54
CA LEU A 43 27.97 1.81 3.66
C LEU A 43 27.60 0.82 2.58
N GLY A 44 26.34 0.79 2.25
CA GLY A 44 25.78 -0.02 1.18
C GLY A 44 24.29 0.21 1.04
N ASP A 45 23.75 -0.23 -0.07
CA ASP A 45 22.31 -0.24 -0.29
C ASP A 45 21.63 -1.20 0.68
N THR A 46 20.46 -0.82 1.13
CA THR A 46 19.68 -1.66 2.03
C THR A 46 18.18 -1.52 1.75
N PHE A 47 17.41 -2.46 2.26
CA PHE A 47 15.96 -2.46 2.18
C PHE A 47 15.37 -2.38 3.59
N LEU A 48 14.76 -1.27 3.91
CA LEU A 48 14.18 -1.02 5.22
C LEU A 48 12.91 -1.86 5.39
N ASN A 49 12.88 -2.73 6.39
CA ASN A 49 11.76 -3.61 6.68
C ASN A 49 10.64 -2.84 7.40
N MET A 50 9.51 -2.70 6.74
CA MET A 50 8.34 -1.96 7.25
C MET A 50 7.22 -2.88 7.77
N MET A 51 7.49 -4.18 7.93
CA MET A 51 6.45 -5.17 8.29
C MET A 51 5.78 -4.93 9.64
N ASN A 52 6.43 -4.24 10.57
CA ASN A 52 5.84 -3.91 11.87
C ASN A 52 5.00 -2.62 11.86
N TRP A 53 5.04 -1.90 10.77
CA TRP A 53 4.44 -0.59 10.59
C TRP A 53 3.14 -0.69 9.80
N SER A 54 2.19 0.21 10.06
CA SER A 54 0.87 0.15 9.43
C SER A 54 0.87 0.80 8.03
N LYS A 55 0.91 2.10 7.97
CA LYS A 55 0.85 2.88 6.74
C LYS A 55 1.42 4.27 6.96
N GLY A 56 2.27 4.73 6.07
CA GLY A 56 2.84 6.06 6.23
C GLY A 56 3.97 6.42 5.28
N MET A 57 4.92 7.20 5.80
CA MET A 57 6.08 7.70 5.06
C MET A 57 7.35 7.58 5.90
N VAL A 58 8.49 7.44 5.23
CA VAL A 58 9.80 7.32 5.87
C VAL A 58 10.77 8.34 5.28
N TRP A 59 11.59 8.93 6.17
CA TRP A 59 12.75 9.75 5.82
C TRP A 59 14.00 9.17 6.50
N VAL A 60 15.10 9.15 5.76
CA VAL A 60 16.43 8.79 6.27
C VAL A 60 17.38 9.92 5.93
N ASN A 61 18.07 10.48 6.92
CA ASN A 61 19.00 11.61 6.77
C ASN A 61 18.42 12.79 5.96
N GLY A 62 17.11 13.06 6.08
CA GLY A 62 16.44 14.12 5.35
C GLY A 62 15.92 13.72 3.97
N HIS A 63 16.25 12.56 3.45
CA HIS A 63 15.77 12.06 2.17
C HIS A 63 14.44 11.30 2.35
N ALA A 64 13.42 11.65 1.57
CA ALA A 64 12.16 10.93 1.53
C ALA A 64 12.37 9.58 0.83
N ILE A 65 12.30 8.49 1.60
CA ILE A 65 12.47 7.12 1.10
C ILE A 65 11.24 6.67 0.34
N GLY A 66 10.05 7.02 0.83
CA GLY A 66 8.80 6.67 0.19
C GLY A 66 7.68 6.38 1.17
N ARG A 67 6.58 5.91 0.61
CA ARG A 67 5.41 5.46 1.36
C ARG A 67 5.45 3.96 1.56
N TYR A 68 4.91 3.50 2.66
CA TYR A 68 4.70 2.09 2.94
C TYR A 68 3.24 1.85 3.34
N TRP A 69 2.83 0.61 3.20
CA TRP A 69 1.52 0.17 3.63
C TRP A 69 1.59 -1.33 3.97
N GLU A 70 1.15 -1.70 5.17
CA GLU A 70 1.18 -3.06 5.69
C GLU A 70 0.57 -4.13 4.78
N ILE A 71 -0.39 -3.74 3.93
CA ILE A 71 -1.01 -4.65 2.99
C ILE A 71 -0.02 -5.28 2.01
N GLY A 72 1.03 -4.55 1.68
CA GLY A 72 1.94 -4.97 0.64
C GLY A 72 1.35 -4.85 -0.77
N PRO A 73 1.84 -5.63 -1.71
CA PRO A 73 2.82 -6.74 -1.56
C PRO A 73 4.24 -6.30 -1.19
N GLN A 74 4.59 -5.05 -1.42
CA GLN A 74 5.88 -4.48 -1.07
C GLN A 74 5.94 -4.18 0.44
N GLN A 75 6.80 -4.92 1.16
CA GLN A 75 6.99 -4.77 2.59
C GLN A 75 8.29 -4.04 2.97
N THR A 76 9.11 -3.71 1.99
CA THR A 76 10.39 -3.02 2.20
C THR A 76 10.51 -1.77 1.37
N LEU A 77 11.30 -0.80 1.86
CA LEU A 77 11.65 0.41 1.14
C LEU A 77 13.16 0.42 0.83
N TYR A 78 13.51 0.66 -0.41
CA TYR A 78 14.92 0.79 -0.82
C TYR A 78 15.55 2.06 -0.27
N VAL A 79 16.71 1.92 0.36
CA VAL A 79 17.54 3.02 0.87
C VAL A 79 18.89 3.00 0.17
N PRO A 80 19.16 3.97 -0.71
CA PRO A 80 20.46 4.08 -1.39
C PRO A 80 21.60 4.30 -0.40
N GLY A 81 22.69 3.58 -0.55
CA GLY A 81 23.87 3.73 0.28
C GLY A 81 24.48 5.12 0.24
N CYS A 82 24.30 5.88 -0.85
CA CYS A 82 24.77 7.26 -0.96
C CYS A 82 23.99 8.26 -0.07
N TRP A 83 22.85 7.88 0.48
CA TRP A 83 22.10 8.68 1.45
C TRP A 83 22.45 8.32 2.90
N LEU A 84 23.24 7.29 3.07
CA LEU A 84 23.74 6.83 4.36
C LEU A 84 25.13 7.37 4.64
N LYS A 85 25.51 7.44 5.90
CA LYS A 85 26.86 7.86 6.35
C LYS A 85 27.41 6.87 7.38
N LYS A 86 28.73 6.77 7.46
CA LYS A 86 29.39 6.05 8.56
C LYS A 86 29.11 6.78 9.88
N GLY A 87 28.86 6.04 10.94
CA GLY A 87 28.41 6.58 12.22
C GLY A 87 26.92 6.77 12.25
N GLU A 88 26.48 7.79 12.93
CA GLU A 88 25.07 8.04 13.23
C GLU A 88 24.26 8.51 12.01
N ASN A 89 23.14 7.86 11.77
CA ASN A 89 22.13 8.18 10.80
C ASN A 89 20.79 8.40 11.52
N GLU A 90 19.96 9.25 10.95
CA GLU A 90 18.62 9.55 11.47
C GLU A 90 17.55 8.86 10.62
N ILE A 91 16.52 8.35 11.29
CA ILE A 91 15.28 7.90 10.64
C ILE A 91 14.09 8.59 11.28
N ILE A 92 13.17 9.07 10.44
CA ILE A 92 11.86 9.57 10.86
C ILE A 92 10.80 8.78 10.12
N ILE A 93 9.80 8.29 10.84
CA ILE A 93 8.68 7.53 10.29
C ILE A 93 7.39 8.23 10.73
N LEU A 94 6.53 8.59 9.78
CA LEU A 94 5.14 8.89 10.03
C LEU A 94 4.34 7.59 9.90
N ASP A 95 3.65 7.19 10.95
CA ASP A 95 2.72 6.06 10.89
C ASP A 95 1.29 6.54 11.20
N MET A 96 0.31 6.08 10.42
CA MET A 96 -1.06 6.60 10.43
C MET A 96 -1.97 5.90 11.43
N ALA A 97 -1.63 4.68 11.88
CA ALA A 97 -2.48 3.91 12.78
C ALA A 97 -1.74 3.33 14.00
N GLY A 98 -0.42 3.53 14.04
CA GLY A 98 0.46 2.95 15.06
C GLY A 98 1.03 1.60 14.61
N PRO A 99 2.32 1.39 14.83
CA PRO A 99 3.00 0.13 14.50
C PRO A 99 2.63 -0.96 15.52
N SER A 100 2.63 -2.22 15.08
CA SER A 100 2.56 -3.37 16.00
C SER A 100 3.79 -3.44 16.92
N LYS A 101 4.93 -2.98 16.41
CA LYS A 101 6.19 -2.80 17.13
C LYS A 101 6.96 -1.67 16.48
N ALA A 102 7.36 -0.65 17.23
CA ALA A 102 8.13 0.49 16.72
C ALA A 102 9.60 0.13 16.43
N GLU A 103 9.82 -0.89 15.63
CA GLU A 103 11.13 -1.38 15.22
C GLU A 103 11.20 -1.58 13.72
N THR A 104 12.37 -1.31 13.16
CA THR A 104 12.70 -1.58 11.76
C THR A 104 14.16 -2.02 11.66
N GLU A 105 14.48 -2.74 10.59
CA GLU A 105 15.82 -3.23 10.29
C GLU A 105 16.15 -3.05 8.80
N GLY A 106 17.43 -2.99 8.48
CA GLY A 106 17.91 -3.00 7.11
C GLY A 106 18.14 -4.43 6.63
N LEU A 107 17.55 -4.80 5.51
CA LEU A 107 17.70 -6.11 4.87
C LEU A 107 18.63 -6.01 3.65
N ARG A 108 19.29 -7.12 3.30
CA ARG A 108 20.10 -7.25 2.08
C ARG A 108 19.26 -7.50 0.83
N GLN A 109 18.05 -8.05 0.99
CA GLN A 109 17.13 -8.39 -0.08
C GLN A 109 15.77 -7.75 0.18
N PRO A 110 15.06 -7.30 -0.86
CA PRO A 110 13.72 -6.76 -0.70
C PRO A 110 12.69 -7.85 -0.41
N ILE A 111 11.59 -7.44 0.20
CA ILE A 111 10.36 -8.22 0.32
C ILE A 111 9.31 -7.49 -0.51
N LEU A 112 8.95 -8.04 -1.68
CA LEU A 112 8.12 -7.36 -2.68
C LEU A 112 6.83 -8.11 -3.02
N ASP A 113 6.64 -9.32 -2.47
CA ASP A 113 5.61 -10.27 -2.86
C ASP A 113 4.78 -10.80 -1.68
N VAL A 114 4.93 -10.20 -0.50
CA VAL A 114 4.17 -10.60 0.69
C VAL A 114 2.93 -9.72 0.84
N GLN A 115 1.78 -10.27 0.49
CA GLN A 115 0.50 -9.70 0.87
C GLN A 115 0.15 -10.11 2.30
N ARG A 116 -0.15 -9.15 3.13
CA ARG A 116 -0.75 -9.40 4.43
C ARG A 116 -2.25 -9.44 4.30
N GLY A 117 -2.82 -10.55 4.77
CA GLY A 117 -4.24 -10.87 4.64
C GLY A 117 -5.21 -9.79 5.12
N ASN A 118 -6.38 -10.09 5.05
CA ASN A 118 -7.69 -9.61 5.51
C ASN A 118 -7.92 -8.12 5.92
N GLY A 119 -6.99 -7.44 6.53
CA GLY A 119 -7.13 -6.02 6.89
C GLY A 119 -6.76 -5.10 5.74
N ALA A 120 -6.11 -5.66 4.79
CA ALA A 120 -5.43 -5.00 3.72
C ALA A 120 -6.34 -4.20 2.82
N TYR A 121 -7.50 -4.63 2.65
CA TYR A 121 -8.48 -3.96 1.84
C TYR A 121 -9.68 -3.63 2.73
N ALA A 122 -9.46 -2.79 3.74
CA ALA A 122 -10.54 -2.37 4.64
C ALA A 122 -11.73 -1.73 3.90
N HIS A 123 -11.51 -1.28 2.67
CA HIS A 123 -12.55 -0.88 1.73
C HIS A 123 -13.09 -2.05 0.89
N ARG A 124 -12.41 -3.21 0.91
CA ARG A 124 -12.84 -4.47 0.32
C ARG A 124 -12.47 -5.55 1.33
N LYS A 125 -13.40 -6.00 2.11
CA LYS A 125 -13.18 -7.21 2.91
C LYS A 125 -12.82 -8.33 1.95
N MET A 126 -11.58 -8.81 2.03
CA MET A 126 -11.16 -9.99 1.28
C MET A 126 -12.07 -11.14 1.70
N GLY A 127 -12.75 -11.75 0.73
CA GLY A 127 -13.73 -12.80 0.96
C GLY A 127 -15.16 -12.34 1.16
N GLU A 128 -15.47 -11.04 1.28
CA GLU A 128 -16.77 -10.55 0.85
C GLU A 128 -16.71 -10.43 -0.68
N ASN A 129 -16.74 -11.55 -1.35
CA ASN A 129 -17.25 -11.58 -2.70
C ASN A 129 -18.64 -10.97 -2.61
N LEU A 130 -18.95 -10.02 -3.52
CA LEU A 130 -20.33 -9.65 -3.71
C LEU A 130 -21.09 -10.97 -3.82
N ASP A 131 -22.05 -11.21 -2.93
CA ASP A 131 -22.89 -12.40 -3.06
C ASP A 131 -23.80 -12.20 -4.27
N LEU A 132 -23.37 -12.76 -5.38
CA LEU A 132 -24.08 -12.70 -6.66
C LEU A 132 -25.00 -13.93 -6.85
N THR A 133 -25.15 -14.77 -5.84
CA THR A 133 -25.87 -16.05 -5.93
C THR A 133 -27.32 -15.87 -6.39
N ASN A 134 -27.95 -14.75 -6.04
CA ASN A 134 -29.31 -14.42 -6.43
C ASN A 134 -29.40 -13.37 -7.54
N GLU A 135 -28.29 -12.96 -8.12
CA GLU A 135 -28.24 -11.94 -9.15
C GLU A 135 -28.23 -12.55 -10.54
N THR A 136 -28.98 -11.95 -11.44
CA THR A 136 -28.96 -12.36 -12.85
C THR A 136 -27.97 -11.49 -13.60
N PRO A 137 -26.90 -12.07 -14.21
CA PRO A 137 -25.93 -11.30 -14.94
C PRO A 137 -26.58 -10.63 -16.17
N VAL A 138 -26.22 -9.38 -16.43
CA VAL A 138 -26.66 -8.64 -17.61
C VAL A 138 -26.11 -9.26 -18.89
N TYR A 139 -24.93 -9.84 -18.80
CA TYR A 139 -24.24 -10.57 -19.86
C TYR A 139 -23.39 -11.67 -19.25
N GLN A 140 -23.34 -12.81 -19.93
CA GLN A 140 -22.43 -13.90 -19.65
C GLN A 140 -21.80 -14.40 -20.96
N GLY A 141 -20.49 -14.60 -20.95
CA GLY A 141 -19.79 -15.03 -22.17
C GLY A 141 -18.36 -15.44 -21.90
N ILE A 142 -17.63 -15.74 -22.92
CA ILE A 142 -16.22 -16.15 -22.85
C ILE A 142 -15.42 -15.16 -23.72
N PHE A 143 -14.44 -14.53 -23.11
CA PHE A 143 -13.44 -13.75 -23.85
C PHE A 143 -12.56 -14.69 -24.67
N LYS A 144 -12.15 -14.27 -25.85
CA LYS A 144 -11.18 -15.02 -26.65
C LYS A 144 -9.81 -14.94 -25.99
N SER A 145 -9.03 -16.01 -26.08
CA SER A 145 -7.62 -15.95 -25.67
C SER A 145 -6.85 -14.96 -26.55
N GLY A 146 -6.04 -14.10 -25.96
CA GLY A 146 -5.21 -13.13 -26.68
C GLY A 146 -5.08 -11.79 -25.93
N ASN A 147 -4.27 -10.89 -26.48
CA ASN A 147 -3.87 -9.60 -25.88
C ASN A 147 -4.53 -8.39 -26.55
N GLY A 148 -5.67 -8.53 -27.18
CA GLY A 148 -6.33 -7.42 -27.87
C GLY A 148 -7.63 -7.00 -27.19
N TRP A 149 -8.12 -5.82 -27.58
CA TRP A 149 -9.44 -5.34 -27.17
C TRP A 149 -10.54 -6.32 -27.60
N GLN A 150 -11.44 -6.56 -26.69
CA GLN A 150 -12.63 -7.38 -26.92
C GLN A 150 -13.86 -6.59 -26.50
N HIS A 151 -14.83 -6.52 -27.41
CA HIS A 151 -16.03 -5.75 -27.21
C HIS A 151 -17.20 -6.66 -26.86
N VAL A 152 -17.89 -6.33 -25.80
CA VAL A 152 -19.13 -6.98 -25.38
C VAL A 152 -20.28 -5.99 -25.57
N LYS A 153 -21.31 -6.43 -26.28
CA LYS A 153 -22.55 -5.64 -26.44
C LYS A 153 -23.65 -6.23 -25.56
N PHE A 154 -24.15 -5.45 -24.67
CA PHE A 154 -25.33 -5.82 -23.89
C PHE A 154 -26.58 -5.82 -24.79
N GLY A 155 -27.44 -6.81 -24.63
CA GLY A 155 -28.66 -6.92 -25.43
C GLY A 155 -29.73 -5.85 -25.12
N LYS A 156 -29.51 -5.05 -24.08
CA LYS A 156 -30.39 -3.94 -23.65
C LYS A 156 -29.56 -2.80 -23.07
N LYS A 157 -30.15 -1.61 -23.05
CA LYS A 157 -29.57 -0.47 -22.33
C LYS A 157 -29.56 -0.77 -20.83
N VAL A 158 -28.43 -0.55 -20.19
CA VAL A 158 -28.23 -0.72 -18.75
C VAL A 158 -27.87 0.64 -18.16
N GLU A 159 -28.60 1.06 -17.15
CA GLU A 159 -28.30 2.25 -16.37
C GLU A 159 -27.96 1.81 -14.95
N THR A 160 -26.72 2.06 -14.53
CA THR A 160 -26.21 1.63 -13.23
C THR A 160 -25.16 2.60 -12.70
N ARG A 161 -24.98 2.62 -11.40
CA ARG A 161 -23.89 3.35 -10.73
C ARG A 161 -22.63 2.50 -10.57
N PHE A 162 -22.76 1.20 -10.62
CA PHE A 162 -21.69 0.26 -10.39
C PHE A 162 -21.71 -0.83 -11.45
N PHE A 163 -20.54 -1.27 -11.81
CA PHE A 163 -20.33 -2.39 -12.71
C PHE A 163 -19.49 -3.43 -12.00
N CYS A 164 -19.90 -4.67 -12.07
CA CYS A 164 -19.16 -5.81 -11.56
C CYS A 164 -18.84 -6.76 -12.70
N LEU A 165 -17.57 -7.08 -12.87
CA LEU A 165 -17.10 -8.14 -13.76
C LEU A 165 -16.61 -9.29 -12.90
N GLU A 166 -17.30 -10.44 -12.98
CA GLU A 166 -16.91 -11.66 -12.32
C GLU A 166 -16.19 -12.57 -13.30
N ALA A 167 -14.95 -12.96 -12.99
CA ALA A 167 -14.20 -13.94 -13.74
C ALA A 167 -14.40 -15.33 -13.09
N LEU A 168 -15.09 -16.22 -13.76
CA LEU A 168 -15.40 -17.57 -13.24
C LEU A 168 -14.23 -18.55 -13.43
N ASN A 169 -13.42 -18.34 -14.47
CA ASN A 169 -12.24 -19.16 -14.74
C ASN A 169 -11.29 -18.44 -15.71
N ALA A 170 -10.07 -18.94 -15.83
CA ALA A 170 -9.08 -18.46 -16.78
C ALA A 170 -8.82 -19.49 -17.90
N HIS A 171 -8.39 -19.05 -19.08
CA HIS A 171 -8.09 -19.90 -20.22
C HIS A 171 -6.96 -20.91 -19.97
N ASP A 172 -6.05 -20.59 -19.09
CA ASP A 172 -4.89 -21.42 -18.73
C ASP A 172 -5.13 -22.31 -17.51
N GLY A 173 -6.37 -22.35 -17.02
CA GLY A 173 -6.78 -23.17 -15.89
C GLY A 173 -6.29 -22.69 -14.53
N LYS A 174 -5.76 -21.45 -14.44
CA LYS A 174 -5.37 -20.85 -13.17
C LYS A 174 -6.58 -20.21 -12.47
N ASP A 175 -6.45 -20.04 -11.17
CA ASP A 175 -7.50 -19.46 -10.31
C ASP A 175 -7.55 -17.93 -10.36
N PHE A 176 -6.93 -17.31 -11.36
CA PHE A 176 -6.96 -15.87 -11.54
C PHE A 176 -7.05 -15.48 -13.01
N ALA A 177 -7.67 -14.34 -13.27
CA ALA A 177 -7.67 -13.67 -14.56
C ALA A 177 -7.19 -12.22 -14.39
N ALA A 178 -6.48 -11.71 -15.37
CA ALA A 178 -6.01 -10.32 -15.40
C ALA A 178 -6.69 -9.55 -16.55
N ILE A 179 -7.11 -8.32 -16.25
CA ILE A 179 -7.62 -7.36 -17.21
C ILE A 179 -6.75 -6.13 -17.10
N ALA A 180 -6.16 -5.70 -18.21
CA ALA A 180 -5.29 -4.54 -18.23
C ALA A 180 -6.09 -3.22 -18.20
N GLU A 181 -7.23 -3.19 -18.87
CA GLU A 181 -8.08 -2.02 -19.00
C GLU A 181 -9.54 -2.43 -19.22
N LEU A 182 -10.45 -1.65 -18.68
CA LEU A 182 -11.89 -1.81 -18.87
C LEU A 182 -12.49 -0.46 -19.23
N GLU A 183 -13.18 -0.40 -20.36
CA GLU A 183 -13.90 0.79 -20.85
C GLU A 183 -15.38 0.46 -20.97
N LEU A 184 -16.27 1.38 -20.53
CA LEU A 184 -17.72 1.24 -20.49
C LEU A 184 -18.40 2.30 -21.35
#